data_dfc668bf1b6a8e5bf3de4b94859d5d9c
#
_entry.id   dfc668bf1b6a8e5bf3de4b94859d5d9c
#
_cell.length_a   1.000
_cell.length_b   1.000
_cell.length_c   1.000
_cell.angle_alpha   90.00
_cell.angle_beta   90.00
_cell.angle_gamma   90.00
#
_symmetry.space_group_name_H-M   'P 1'
#
loop_
_entity.id
_entity.type
_entity.pdbx_description
1 polymer ?
#
loop_
_entity_poly.entity_id
_entity_poly.type
_entity_poly.pdbx_seq_one_letter_code
_entity_poly.pdbx_strand_id
1 'polypeptide(L)'
;MTKKDLVKEAKSMITEITPAEAKAQLDKGGAVFLDCREPSEYKAGHILGAMNIPRGLLEFKIAEKIPDKNTRVLMYCKTGGRASLACCSIDRMGYKNVVSIAGGWKAWVKAKYPVEK
;
A
#
# COMPACT_ATOMS: atom_id res chain seq x y z
N MET A 1 -2.50 -5.19 -24.24
CA MET A 1 -1.76 -4.82 -23.02
C MET A 1 -1.98 -5.89 -21.96
N THR A 2 -0.92 -6.41 -21.39
CA THR A 2 -0.98 -7.47 -20.37
C THR A 2 -1.02 -6.88 -18.97
N LYS A 3 -1.30 -7.72 -17.97
CA LYS A 3 -1.20 -7.34 -16.56
C LYS A 3 0.21 -6.78 -16.27
N LYS A 4 1.24 -7.44 -16.79
CA LYS A 4 2.63 -7.04 -16.61
C LYS A 4 2.88 -5.64 -17.17
N ASP A 5 2.31 -5.34 -18.33
CA ASP A 5 2.43 -4.01 -18.95
C ASP A 5 1.74 -2.94 -18.12
N LEU A 6 0.54 -3.22 -17.60
CA LEU A 6 -0.20 -2.29 -16.76
C LEU A 6 0.56 -1.98 -15.45
N VAL A 7 1.13 -3.02 -14.82
CA VAL A 7 1.91 -2.84 -13.60
C VAL A 7 3.16 -2.02 -13.87
N LYS A 8 3.86 -2.30 -14.96
CA LYS A 8 5.06 -1.55 -15.35
C LYS A 8 4.74 -0.06 -15.58
N GLU A 9 3.65 0.21 -16.29
CA GLU A 9 3.20 1.58 -16.51
C GLU A 9 2.87 2.28 -15.19
N ALA A 10 2.11 1.60 -14.32
CA ALA A 10 1.77 2.15 -13.02
C ALA A 10 3.01 2.47 -12.18
N LYS A 11 3.99 1.57 -12.15
CA LYS A 11 5.23 1.79 -11.41
C LYS A 11 6.02 2.99 -11.90
N SER A 12 5.90 3.33 -13.19
CA SER A 12 6.58 4.51 -13.74
C SER A 12 5.93 5.82 -13.29
N MET A 13 4.69 5.76 -12.80
CA MET A 13 3.89 6.94 -12.43
C MET A 13 3.79 7.17 -10.93
N ILE A 14 4.28 6.25 -10.13
CA ILE A 14 4.19 6.31 -8.66
C ILE A 14 5.59 6.34 -8.06
N THR A 15 5.64 6.60 -6.74
CA THR A 15 6.88 6.50 -5.98
C THR A 15 6.86 5.20 -5.18
N GLU A 16 7.93 4.43 -5.27
CA GLU A 16 8.14 3.27 -4.42
C GLU A 16 9.20 3.60 -3.37
N ILE A 17 9.02 3.10 -2.15
CA ILE A 17 10.03 3.18 -1.10
C ILE A 17 10.44 1.76 -0.69
N THR A 18 11.61 1.63 -0.11
CA THR A 18 12.10 0.32 0.36
C THR A 18 11.37 -0.09 1.63
N PRO A 19 11.36 -1.40 1.96
CA PRO A 19 10.84 -1.83 3.26
C PRO A 19 11.54 -1.15 4.44
N ALA A 20 12.83 -0.90 4.34
CA ALA A 20 13.58 -0.21 5.40
C ALA A 20 13.10 1.23 5.61
N GLU A 21 12.85 1.95 4.51
CA GLU A 21 12.30 3.31 4.57
C GLU A 21 10.88 3.28 5.18
N ALA A 22 10.06 2.30 4.80
CA ALA A 22 8.73 2.13 5.36
C ALA A 22 8.80 1.81 6.85
N LYS A 23 9.73 0.97 7.28
CA LYS A 23 9.92 0.63 8.69
C LYS A 23 10.29 1.87 9.50
N ALA A 24 11.14 2.72 8.96
CA ALA A 24 11.51 3.98 9.62
C ALA A 24 10.28 4.88 9.81
N GLN A 25 9.37 4.92 8.84
CA GLN A 25 8.14 5.70 8.96
C GLN A 25 7.16 5.06 9.96
N LEU A 26 7.12 3.74 10.05
CA LEU A 26 6.32 3.05 11.07
C LEU A 26 6.81 3.43 12.47
N ASP A 27 8.11 3.41 12.70
CA ASP A 27 8.71 3.74 13.99
C ASP A 27 8.47 5.20 14.37
N LYS A 28 8.54 6.11 13.40
CA LYS A 28 8.30 7.53 13.61
C LYS A 28 6.84 7.86 13.88
N GLY A 29 5.92 7.10 13.29
CA GLY A 29 4.49 7.37 13.35
C GLY A 29 4.05 8.44 12.37
N GLY A 30 2.74 8.65 12.25
CA GLY A 30 2.15 9.66 11.39
C GLY A 30 1.80 9.20 9.98
N ALA A 31 2.19 7.99 9.60
CA ALA A 31 1.83 7.43 8.30
C ALA A 31 0.78 6.33 8.47
N VAL A 32 -0.12 6.23 7.51
CA VAL A 32 -1.11 5.15 7.45
C VAL A 32 -0.56 4.05 6.55
N PHE A 33 -0.47 2.83 7.05
CA PHE A 33 -0.13 1.66 6.24
C PHE A 33 -1.44 1.07 5.71
N LEU A 34 -1.57 0.99 4.40
CA LEU A 34 -2.80 0.54 3.74
C LEU A 34 -2.55 -0.74 2.96
N ASP A 35 -3.15 -1.83 3.44
CA ASP A 35 -3.07 -3.14 2.82
C ASP A 35 -4.21 -3.27 1.81
N CYS A 36 -3.87 -3.37 0.52
CA CYS A 36 -4.88 -3.52 -0.53
C CYS A 36 -5.07 -4.97 -1.00
N ARG A 37 -4.59 -5.92 -0.20
CA ARG A 37 -4.83 -7.36 -0.46
C ARG A 37 -6.27 -7.72 -0.07
N GLU A 38 -6.65 -8.95 -0.40
CA GLU A 38 -7.96 -9.47 0.01
C GLU A 38 -8.05 -9.63 1.54
N PRO A 39 -9.25 -9.54 2.11
CA PRO A 39 -9.43 -9.67 3.57
C PRO A 39 -8.84 -10.95 4.16
N SER A 40 -8.91 -12.07 3.43
CA SER A 40 -8.34 -13.34 3.90
C SER A 40 -6.81 -13.27 4.04
N GLU A 41 -6.15 -12.58 3.13
CA GLU A 41 -4.70 -12.36 3.20
C GLU A 41 -4.35 -11.51 4.42
N TYR A 42 -5.10 -10.42 4.62
CA TYR A 42 -4.92 -9.51 5.75
C TYR A 42 -5.09 -10.23 7.09
N LYS A 43 -6.12 -11.04 7.22
CA LYS A 43 -6.39 -11.80 8.45
C LYS A 43 -5.30 -12.82 8.77
N ALA A 44 -4.68 -13.37 7.75
CA ALA A 44 -3.59 -14.34 7.92
C ALA A 44 -2.30 -13.68 8.44
N GLY A 45 -2.18 -12.38 8.27
CA GLY A 45 -1.05 -11.60 8.76
C GLY A 45 -0.91 -10.32 7.95
N HIS A 46 -0.56 -9.22 8.64
CA HIS A 46 -0.40 -7.91 8.00
C HIS A 46 0.63 -7.07 8.77
N ILE A 47 1.06 -5.98 8.15
CA ILE A 47 1.99 -5.04 8.79
C ILE A 47 1.31 -4.45 10.02
N LEU A 48 2.06 -4.37 11.12
CA LEU A 48 1.57 -3.86 12.39
C LEU A 48 0.84 -2.52 12.21
N GLY A 49 -0.43 -2.46 12.64
CA GLY A 49 -1.24 -1.24 12.56
C GLY A 49 -1.84 -0.94 11.20
N ALA A 50 -1.63 -1.77 10.18
CA ALA A 50 -2.17 -1.51 8.85
C ALA A 50 -3.69 -1.67 8.82
N MET A 51 -4.34 -0.81 8.02
CA MET A 51 -5.76 -0.99 7.71
C MET A 51 -5.88 -1.75 6.40
N ASN A 52 -7.01 -2.43 6.23
CA ASN A 52 -7.28 -3.18 5.00
C ASN A 52 -8.43 -2.55 4.21
N ILE A 53 -8.15 -2.20 2.97
CA ILE A 53 -9.18 -1.88 1.97
C ILE A 53 -8.81 -2.69 0.74
N PRO A 54 -9.56 -3.76 0.42
CA PRO A 54 -9.24 -4.58 -0.75
C PRO A 54 -9.18 -3.74 -2.02
N ARG A 55 -8.28 -4.09 -2.95
CA ARG A 55 -8.08 -3.31 -4.17
C ARG A 55 -9.40 -3.00 -4.90
N GLY A 56 -10.30 -3.98 -4.95
CA GLY A 56 -11.59 -3.82 -5.64
C GLY A 56 -12.56 -2.85 -4.98
N LEU A 57 -12.33 -2.49 -3.73
CA LEU A 57 -13.20 -1.57 -2.98
C LEU A 57 -12.53 -0.23 -2.69
N LEU A 58 -11.26 -0.08 -3.06
CA LEU A 58 -10.45 1.05 -2.65
C LEU A 58 -11.08 2.41 -3.00
N GLU A 59 -11.46 2.61 -4.26
CA GLU A 59 -12.02 3.86 -4.72
C GLU A 59 -13.35 4.20 -4.03
N PHE A 60 -14.09 3.17 -3.62
CA PHE A 60 -15.39 3.35 -2.96
C PHE A 60 -15.27 3.64 -1.47
N LYS A 61 -14.19 3.21 -0.83
CA LYS A 61 -14.05 3.25 0.62
C LYS A 61 -13.02 4.24 1.15
N ILE A 62 -12.06 4.66 0.32
CA ILE A 62 -10.92 5.43 0.82
C ILE A 62 -11.32 6.77 1.43
N ALA A 63 -12.29 7.48 0.84
CA ALA A 63 -12.70 8.79 1.36
C ALA A 63 -13.33 8.67 2.75
N GLU A 64 -13.99 7.55 3.03
CA GLU A 64 -14.58 7.26 4.34
C GLU A 64 -13.50 6.91 5.36
N LYS A 65 -12.52 6.10 4.96
CA LYS A 65 -11.47 5.59 5.85
C LYS A 65 -10.33 6.58 6.05
N ILE A 66 -10.00 7.33 5.02
CA ILE A 66 -8.92 8.32 5.01
C ILE A 66 -9.46 9.60 4.37
N PRO A 67 -10.26 10.38 5.12
CA PRO A 67 -10.90 11.57 4.54
C PRO A 67 -9.92 12.70 4.19
N ASP A 68 -8.80 12.81 4.90
CA ASP A 68 -7.79 13.83 4.62
C ASP A 68 -6.88 13.36 3.49
N LYS A 69 -6.98 14.02 2.34
CA LYS A 69 -6.21 13.68 1.14
C LYS A 69 -4.71 14.01 1.25
N ASN A 70 -4.30 14.72 2.29
CA ASN A 70 -2.89 14.99 2.57
C ASN A 70 -2.25 13.93 3.44
N THR A 71 -3.02 12.95 3.91
CA THR A 71 -2.50 11.86 4.73
C THR A 71 -1.37 11.13 4.02
N ARG A 72 -0.28 10.87 4.74
CA ARG A 72 0.82 10.04 4.24
C ARG A 72 0.36 8.60 4.24
N VAL A 73 0.27 7.98 3.06
CA VAL A 73 -0.19 6.60 2.90
C VAL A 73 0.92 5.75 2.32
N LEU A 74 1.24 4.65 3.00
CA LEU A 74 2.16 3.63 2.51
C LEU A 74 1.32 2.43 2.10
N MET A 75 1.17 2.25 0.79
CA MET A 75 0.34 1.20 0.20
C MET A 75 1.16 -0.07 0.00
N TYR A 76 0.56 -1.23 0.27
CA TYR A 76 1.22 -2.48 -0.08
C TYR A 76 0.22 -3.57 -0.44
N CYS A 77 0.69 -4.52 -1.22
CA CYS A 77 0.01 -5.77 -1.49
C CYS A 77 0.99 -6.90 -1.27
N LYS A 78 0.84 -8.04 -1.92
CA LYS A 78 1.75 -9.17 -1.70
C LYS A 78 3.16 -8.88 -2.24
N THR A 79 3.26 -8.39 -3.48
CA THR A 79 4.55 -8.15 -4.15
C THR A 79 4.73 -6.75 -4.74
N GLY A 80 3.66 -5.97 -4.86
CA GLY A 80 3.70 -4.60 -5.36
C GLY A 80 2.84 -4.31 -6.59
N GLY A 81 2.34 -5.33 -7.28
CA GLY A 81 1.53 -5.13 -8.49
C GLY A 81 0.20 -4.44 -8.22
N ARG A 82 -0.62 -5.00 -7.34
CA ARG A 82 -1.92 -4.42 -6.98
C ARG A 82 -1.73 -3.04 -6.34
N ALA A 83 -0.71 -2.90 -5.49
CA ALA A 83 -0.42 -1.63 -4.82
C ALA A 83 -0.02 -0.53 -5.81
N SER A 84 0.75 -0.86 -6.85
CA SER A 84 1.14 0.11 -7.86
C SER A 84 -0.07 0.66 -8.60
N LEU A 85 -0.98 -0.21 -9.01
CA LEU A 85 -2.24 0.20 -9.66
C LEU A 85 -3.10 1.00 -8.69
N ALA A 86 -3.16 0.60 -7.42
CA ALA A 86 -3.93 1.28 -6.39
C ALA A 86 -3.42 2.71 -6.16
N CYS A 87 -2.11 2.90 -6.07
CA CYS A 87 -1.52 4.23 -5.90
C CYS A 87 -1.87 5.15 -7.07
N CYS A 88 -1.81 4.65 -8.30
CA CYS A 88 -2.21 5.42 -9.48
C CYS A 88 -3.67 5.84 -9.40
N SER A 89 -4.54 4.91 -8.98
CA SER A 89 -5.97 5.19 -8.91
C SER A 89 -6.31 6.28 -7.90
N ILE A 90 -5.78 6.18 -6.69
CA ILE A 90 -6.11 7.18 -5.65
C ILE A 90 -5.37 8.50 -5.86
N ASP A 91 -4.25 8.50 -6.59
CA ASP A 91 -3.59 9.74 -7.01
C ASP A 91 -4.57 10.59 -7.83
N ARG A 92 -5.31 9.95 -8.73
CA ARG A 92 -6.33 10.62 -9.55
C ARG A 92 -7.49 11.17 -8.72
N MET A 93 -7.71 10.64 -7.53
CA MET A 93 -8.73 11.11 -6.59
C MET A 93 -8.23 12.25 -5.70
N GLY A 94 -6.96 12.64 -5.85
CA GLY A 94 -6.38 13.75 -5.10
C GLY A 94 -5.46 13.36 -3.94
N TYR A 95 -5.25 12.07 -3.72
CA TYR A 95 -4.31 11.59 -2.69
C TYR A 95 -2.90 11.67 -3.25
N LYS A 96 -2.18 12.74 -2.91
CA LYS A 96 -0.86 13.04 -3.48
C LYS A 96 0.33 12.62 -2.62
N ASN A 97 0.08 12.21 -1.37
CA ASN A 97 1.12 11.82 -0.43
C ASN A 97 1.13 10.31 -0.21
N VAL A 98 1.08 9.57 -1.33
CA VAL A 98 0.97 8.10 -1.33
C VAL A 98 2.17 7.48 -2.01
N VAL A 99 2.74 6.47 -1.38
CA VAL A 99 3.83 5.68 -1.96
C VAL A 99 3.53 4.19 -1.82
N SER A 100 4.18 3.37 -2.63
CA SER A 100 4.08 1.92 -2.57
C SER A 100 5.33 1.35 -1.92
N ILE A 101 5.17 0.31 -1.11
CA ILE A 101 6.30 -0.39 -0.50
C ILE A 101 6.83 -1.41 -1.50
N ALA A 102 8.05 -1.22 -1.98
CA ALA A 102 8.68 -2.12 -2.94
C ALA A 102 8.74 -3.54 -2.38
N GLY A 103 8.32 -4.52 -3.18
CA GLY A 103 8.29 -5.93 -2.78
C GLY A 103 7.15 -6.30 -1.83
N GLY A 104 6.39 -5.32 -1.34
CA GLY A 104 5.18 -5.54 -0.55
C GLY A 104 5.33 -6.40 0.69
N TRP A 105 4.28 -7.16 0.99
CA TRP A 105 4.23 -8.05 2.14
C TRP A 105 5.39 -9.05 2.18
N LYS A 106 5.71 -9.66 1.02
CA LYS A 106 6.81 -10.65 0.96
C LYS A 106 8.13 -10.05 1.41
N ALA A 107 8.46 -8.85 0.92
CA ALA A 107 9.72 -8.19 1.29
C ALA A 107 9.72 -7.77 2.76
N TRP A 108 8.58 -7.32 3.29
CA TRP A 108 8.43 -6.92 4.69
C TRP A 108 8.69 -8.11 5.63
N VAL A 109 8.07 -9.24 5.34
CA VAL A 109 8.23 -10.48 6.12
C VAL A 109 9.66 -11.00 6.04
N LYS A 110 10.24 -10.97 4.85
CA LYS A 110 11.62 -11.42 4.65
C LYS A 110 12.59 -10.57 5.48
N ALA A 111 12.31 -9.28 5.63
CA ALA A 111 13.12 -8.38 6.45
C ALA A 111 12.85 -8.54 7.95
N LYS A 112 11.88 -9.38 8.33
CA LYS A 112 11.50 -9.67 9.72
C LYS A 112 11.02 -8.43 10.48
N TYR A 113 10.34 -7.52 9.76
CA TYR A 113 9.74 -6.33 10.34
C TYR A 113 8.39 -6.64 11.02
N PRO A 114 7.89 -5.77 11.92
CA PRO A 114 6.71 -6.08 12.75
C PRO A 114 5.45 -6.42 11.98
N VAL A 115 4.78 -7.50 12.40
CA VAL A 115 3.53 -7.95 11.83
C VAL A 115 2.54 -8.31 12.95
N GLU A 116 1.26 -8.42 12.58
CA GLU A 116 0.20 -8.87 13.49
C GLU A 116 -0.86 -9.64 12.70
N LYS A 117 -1.76 -10.28 13.43
CA LYS A 117 -2.90 -10.97 12.83
C LYS A 117 -4.21 -10.36 13.29
#